data_fb154e8c4f6b129ef5cecdd231dd32f9
#
_entry.id   fb154e8c4f6b129ef5cecdd231dd32f9
#
_cell.length_a   1.000
_cell.length_b   1.000
_cell.length_c   1.000
_cell.angle_alpha   90.00
_cell.angle_beta   90.00
_cell.angle_gamma   90.00
#
_symmetry.space_group_name_H-M   'P 1'
#
loop_
_entity.id
_entity.type
_entity.pdbx_description
1 polymer ?
#
loop_
_entity_poly.entity_id
_entity_poly.type
_entity_poly.pdbx_seq_one_letter_code
_entity_poly.pdbx_strand_id
1 'polypeptide(L)'
;VYTTRPDTLYGCTFMVLAPEYAGLAPLVKPECKEAVDKYCFEASVKSSVDRMTDKEKTGAFTGSYCVNPVNGKEIPIWVADYVLADYGTGAVMCVPAHDERDFAFAKKFDMPIIPVIKPLDAELPEVMEEAFAGEGIVVNSAEWNGMTVTEAKAKVPFIMEEKGWGKKTVNYKLRDWVFSRQRYWGEPIPIVHCEHCGAVAVPEDQLPVLLPEVESYKPTDTGESPLAHIDEWVNTTCPKCGAPAKRETNTMPQWAGSSWYFLRYVDNHNNNELASMDALKKWAPVDLYVGGIEHAVLHLLYARFYTKFLYDIGAVPFDEPFTKLFNQGMITKNGGKMSKSIGNVVSPDELVEKYGCDSLRMYELFVGPPELDCDWDDSGIDGVFRFLNRVWKMV
;
A
#
# COMPACT_ATOMS: atom_id res chain seq x y z
N VAL A 1 13.76 1.30 -17.17
CA VAL A 1 14.24 0.64 -15.95
C VAL A 1 14.25 1.61 -14.79
N TYR A 2 13.76 1.19 -13.64
CA TYR A 2 13.89 1.93 -12.38
C TYR A 2 14.90 1.24 -11.48
N THR A 3 15.77 2.01 -10.84
CA THR A 3 16.76 1.48 -9.89
C THR A 3 16.98 2.43 -8.71
N THR A 4 17.21 1.87 -7.55
CA THR A 4 17.68 2.57 -6.34
C THR A 4 19.19 2.48 -6.18
N ARG A 5 19.87 1.75 -7.10
CA ARG A 5 21.31 1.50 -7.08
C ARG A 5 21.98 1.93 -8.40
N PRO A 6 21.86 3.21 -8.80
CA PRO A 6 22.52 3.70 -10.02
C PRO A 6 24.05 3.61 -9.93
N ASP A 7 24.61 3.60 -8.72
CA ASP A 7 26.01 3.42 -8.39
C ASP A 7 26.61 2.09 -8.90
N THR A 8 25.78 1.07 -9.13
CA THR A 8 26.24 -0.27 -9.53
C THR A 8 26.05 -0.58 -11.00
N LEU A 9 25.67 0.38 -11.84
CA LEU A 9 25.28 0.15 -13.23
C LEU A 9 26.38 -0.50 -14.10
N TYR A 10 27.67 -0.24 -13.82
CA TYR A 10 28.81 -0.92 -14.49
C TYR A 10 28.84 -2.42 -14.22
N GLY A 11 28.28 -2.89 -13.10
CA GLY A 11 28.16 -4.30 -12.74
C GLY A 11 26.89 -4.98 -13.25
N CYS A 12 26.04 -4.26 -14.00
CA CYS A 12 24.82 -4.83 -14.60
C CYS A 12 25.20 -5.77 -15.75
N THR A 13 24.88 -7.06 -15.60
CA THR A 13 25.27 -8.11 -16.55
C THR A 13 24.09 -8.75 -17.27
N PHE A 14 22.84 -8.51 -16.81
CA PHE A 14 21.62 -8.91 -17.50
C PHE A 14 20.45 -8.03 -17.06
N MET A 15 19.36 -8.13 -17.81
CA MET A 15 18.08 -7.47 -17.53
C MET A 15 17.00 -8.49 -17.27
N VAL A 16 16.10 -8.21 -16.35
CA VAL A 16 14.93 -9.04 -16.09
C VAL A 16 13.64 -8.22 -16.23
N LEU A 17 12.69 -8.79 -16.96
CA LEU A 17 11.34 -8.28 -17.11
C LEU A 17 10.35 -9.11 -16.29
N ALA A 18 9.34 -8.46 -15.73
CA ALA A 18 8.22 -9.16 -15.13
C ALA A 18 7.45 -9.98 -16.19
N PRO A 19 6.89 -11.13 -15.86
CA PRO A 19 6.06 -11.92 -16.78
C PRO A 19 4.88 -11.13 -17.38
N GLU A 20 4.37 -10.17 -16.63
CA GLU A 20 3.24 -9.30 -17.01
C GLU A 20 3.68 -7.98 -17.69
N TYR A 21 4.95 -7.84 -18.02
CA TYR A 21 5.47 -6.61 -18.63
C TYR A 21 4.80 -6.33 -19.98
N ALA A 22 4.11 -5.20 -20.10
CA ALA A 22 3.33 -4.85 -21.30
C ALA A 22 4.15 -4.77 -22.58
N GLY A 23 5.46 -4.46 -22.49
CA GLY A 23 6.39 -4.37 -23.62
C GLY A 23 7.14 -5.68 -23.92
N LEU A 24 6.74 -6.82 -23.36
CA LEU A 24 7.48 -8.08 -23.50
C LEU A 24 7.41 -8.66 -24.92
N ALA A 25 6.24 -8.70 -25.52
CA ALA A 25 6.02 -9.40 -26.80
C ALA A 25 6.99 -9.04 -27.92
N PRO A 26 7.31 -7.75 -28.20
CA PRO A 26 8.25 -7.38 -29.26
C PRO A 26 9.72 -7.72 -28.93
N LEU A 27 10.03 -8.04 -27.67
CA LEU A 27 11.39 -8.39 -27.24
C LEU A 27 11.66 -9.91 -27.28
N VAL A 28 10.62 -10.72 -27.51
CA VAL A 28 10.76 -12.17 -27.56
C VAL A 28 11.04 -12.64 -29.00
N LYS A 29 12.19 -13.27 -29.19
CA LYS A 29 12.54 -13.86 -30.48
C LYS A 29 11.66 -15.08 -30.78
N PRO A 30 11.37 -15.36 -32.09
CA PRO A 30 10.50 -16.48 -32.47
C PRO A 30 10.93 -17.82 -31.85
N GLU A 31 12.24 -18.09 -31.81
CA GLU A 31 12.82 -19.32 -31.25
C GLU A 31 12.67 -19.44 -29.74
N CYS A 32 12.47 -18.35 -29.01
CA CYS A 32 12.29 -18.33 -27.56
C CYS A 32 10.80 -18.23 -27.14
N LYS A 33 9.91 -18.01 -28.11
CA LYS A 33 8.50 -17.67 -27.82
C LYS A 33 7.77 -18.74 -27.01
N GLU A 34 7.89 -20.01 -27.38
CA GLU A 34 7.21 -21.11 -26.69
C GLU A 34 7.65 -21.21 -25.22
N ALA A 35 8.97 -21.08 -24.97
CA ALA A 35 9.53 -21.15 -23.62
C ALA A 35 9.10 -19.96 -22.77
N VAL A 36 9.06 -18.76 -23.33
CA VAL A 36 8.64 -17.53 -22.64
C VAL A 36 7.14 -17.55 -22.36
N ASP A 37 6.30 -17.91 -23.32
CA ASP A 37 4.85 -17.99 -23.16
C ASP A 37 4.48 -19.02 -22.07
N LYS A 38 5.12 -20.20 -22.08
CA LYS A 38 4.95 -21.22 -21.05
C LYS A 38 5.35 -20.68 -19.67
N TYR A 39 6.51 -20.05 -19.57
CA TYR A 39 6.99 -19.47 -18.32
C TYR A 39 6.04 -18.40 -17.77
N CYS A 40 5.59 -17.47 -18.61
CA CYS A 40 4.64 -16.43 -18.21
C CYS A 40 3.32 -17.02 -17.70
N PHE A 41 2.82 -18.09 -18.35
CA PHE A 41 1.63 -18.81 -17.88
C PHE A 41 1.87 -19.45 -16.51
N GLU A 42 2.97 -20.16 -16.30
CA GLU A 42 3.32 -20.78 -15.03
C GLU A 42 3.48 -19.72 -13.91
N ALA A 43 4.06 -18.58 -14.21
CA ALA A 43 4.18 -17.46 -13.28
C ALA A 43 2.83 -16.81 -12.92
N SER A 44 1.89 -16.76 -13.87
CA SER A 44 0.56 -16.14 -13.67
C SER A 44 -0.31 -16.87 -12.66
N VAL A 45 -0.09 -18.18 -12.44
CA VAL A 45 -0.84 -18.98 -11.47
C VAL A 45 -0.25 -18.95 -10.05
N LYS A 46 0.94 -18.36 -9.89
CA LYS A 46 1.59 -18.15 -8.57
C LYS A 46 1.11 -16.85 -7.92
N SER A 47 0.91 -16.85 -6.61
CA SER A 47 0.67 -15.60 -5.88
C SER A 47 1.94 -14.72 -5.83
N SER A 48 1.76 -13.40 -5.67
CA SER A 48 2.90 -12.47 -5.51
C SER A 48 3.77 -12.84 -4.29
N VAL A 49 3.18 -13.39 -3.24
CA VAL A 49 3.90 -13.82 -2.03
C VAL A 49 4.76 -15.05 -2.33
N ASP A 50 4.21 -16.04 -3.02
CA ASP A 50 4.94 -17.26 -3.39
C ASP A 50 6.14 -16.91 -4.29
N ARG A 51 5.93 -16.02 -5.28
CA ARG A 51 6.98 -15.54 -6.18
C ARG A 51 8.13 -14.84 -5.45
N MET A 52 7.84 -14.06 -4.39
CA MET A 52 8.85 -13.37 -3.60
C MET A 52 9.60 -14.28 -2.62
N THR A 53 8.95 -15.32 -2.11
CA THR A 53 9.51 -16.23 -1.09
C THR A 53 10.20 -17.44 -1.70
N ASP A 54 9.99 -17.73 -2.98
CA ASP A 54 10.58 -18.88 -3.66
C ASP A 54 12.13 -18.77 -3.69
N LYS A 55 12.78 -19.76 -3.11
CA LYS A 55 14.24 -19.80 -2.97
C LYS A 55 14.92 -20.13 -4.29
N GLU A 56 14.28 -20.93 -5.12
CA GLU A 56 14.82 -21.31 -6.41
C GLU A 56 14.49 -20.28 -7.47
N LYS A 57 15.50 -19.61 -8.01
CA LYS A 57 15.32 -18.63 -9.09
C LYS A 57 15.08 -19.31 -10.42
N THR A 58 14.00 -18.92 -11.10
CA THR A 58 13.62 -19.45 -12.42
C THR A 58 13.49 -18.29 -13.40
N GLY A 59 13.59 -18.57 -14.69
CA GLY A 59 13.45 -17.58 -15.74
C GLY A 59 13.52 -18.18 -17.15
N ALA A 60 13.08 -17.39 -18.13
CA ALA A 60 13.15 -17.72 -19.54
C ALA A 60 13.89 -16.62 -20.32
N PHE A 61 14.85 -17.02 -21.17
CA PHE A 61 15.57 -16.09 -22.03
C PHE A 61 14.68 -15.62 -23.18
N THR A 62 14.66 -14.31 -23.45
CA THR A 62 13.84 -13.73 -24.54
C THR A 62 14.44 -13.87 -25.92
N GLY A 63 15.75 -14.21 -26.02
CA GLY A 63 16.54 -14.17 -27.25
C GLY A 63 17.09 -12.78 -27.59
N SER A 64 16.67 -11.75 -26.87
CA SER A 64 17.04 -10.35 -27.12
C SER A 64 18.07 -9.83 -26.11
N TYR A 65 18.76 -8.78 -26.52
CA TYR A 65 19.77 -8.08 -25.72
C TYR A 65 19.45 -6.59 -25.68
N CYS A 66 19.93 -5.92 -24.65
CA CYS A 66 19.95 -4.46 -24.58
C CYS A 66 21.38 -3.96 -24.33
N VAL A 67 21.62 -2.70 -24.65
CA VAL A 67 22.93 -2.08 -24.44
C VAL A 67 22.98 -1.39 -23.09
N ASN A 68 23.96 -1.74 -22.26
CA ASN A 68 24.24 -1.00 -21.03
C ASN A 68 24.85 0.37 -21.39
N PRO A 69 24.22 1.50 -21.12
CA PRO A 69 24.66 2.80 -21.62
C PRO A 69 26.00 3.27 -21.06
N VAL A 70 26.43 2.78 -19.89
CA VAL A 70 27.68 3.24 -19.24
C VAL A 70 28.93 2.60 -19.84
N ASN A 71 28.84 1.41 -20.44
CA ASN A 71 29.97 0.68 -20.95
C ASN A 71 29.81 0.15 -22.40
N GLY A 72 28.64 0.37 -23.00
CA GLY A 72 28.33 -0.07 -24.36
C GLY A 72 28.18 -1.59 -24.55
N LYS A 73 28.20 -2.38 -23.48
CA LYS A 73 28.07 -3.85 -23.56
C LYS A 73 26.64 -4.27 -23.81
N GLU A 74 26.47 -5.26 -24.67
CA GLU A 74 25.20 -5.97 -24.82
C GLU A 74 24.99 -6.92 -23.65
N ILE A 75 23.82 -6.86 -23.03
CA ILE A 75 23.41 -7.70 -21.90
C ILE A 75 22.11 -8.40 -22.24
N PRO A 76 21.95 -9.70 -21.89
CA PRO A 76 20.75 -10.47 -22.23
C PRO A 76 19.52 -10.02 -21.44
N ILE A 77 18.34 -10.14 -22.09
CA ILE A 77 17.05 -9.85 -21.49
C ILE A 77 16.34 -11.15 -21.14
N TRP A 78 15.99 -11.31 -19.90
CA TRP A 78 15.27 -12.46 -19.35
C TRP A 78 13.88 -12.07 -18.84
N VAL A 79 13.01 -13.05 -18.71
CA VAL A 79 11.76 -12.96 -17.96
C VAL A 79 11.91 -13.82 -16.71
N ALA A 80 11.59 -13.24 -15.54
CA ALA A 80 11.63 -14.00 -14.28
C ALA A 80 10.55 -13.53 -13.30
N ASP A 81 10.02 -14.47 -12.53
CA ASP A 81 8.87 -14.29 -11.64
C ASP A 81 9.20 -13.55 -10.34
N TYR A 82 10.48 -13.40 -9.98
CA TYR A 82 10.89 -12.59 -8.82
C TYR A 82 10.83 -11.07 -9.08
N VAL A 83 10.59 -10.64 -10.32
CA VAL A 83 10.31 -9.25 -10.68
C VAL A 83 8.80 -9.06 -10.82
N LEU A 84 8.27 -8.07 -10.11
CA LEU A 84 6.83 -7.75 -10.13
C LEU A 84 6.56 -6.60 -11.08
N ALA A 85 5.45 -6.64 -11.80
CA ALA A 85 5.07 -5.62 -12.78
C ALA A 85 4.73 -4.26 -12.13
N ASP A 86 4.24 -4.28 -10.88
CA ASP A 86 3.89 -3.10 -10.08
C ASP A 86 5.09 -2.47 -9.35
N TYR A 87 6.28 -3.06 -9.46
CA TYR A 87 7.50 -2.48 -8.91
C TYR A 87 8.27 -1.67 -9.99
N GLY A 88 8.26 -0.35 -9.84
CA GLY A 88 8.92 0.56 -10.77
C GLY A 88 8.31 0.51 -12.16
N THR A 89 9.05 -0.03 -13.12
CA THR A 89 8.63 -0.17 -14.53
C THR A 89 8.33 -1.61 -14.94
N GLY A 90 8.40 -2.58 -14.02
CA GLY A 90 8.34 -4.00 -14.34
C GLY A 90 9.58 -4.52 -15.10
N ALA A 91 10.62 -3.69 -15.21
CA ALA A 91 11.90 -4.00 -15.85
C ALA A 91 13.04 -3.60 -14.91
N VAL A 92 13.93 -4.53 -14.58
CA VAL A 92 14.98 -4.35 -13.58
C VAL A 92 16.35 -4.63 -14.20
N MET A 93 17.31 -3.76 -13.90
CA MET A 93 18.72 -4.07 -14.15
C MET A 93 19.22 -5.02 -13.07
N CYS A 94 19.98 -6.01 -13.43
CA CYS A 94 20.46 -7.03 -12.52
C CYS A 94 21.97 -6.91 -12.31
N VAL A 95 22.35 -6.83 -11.03
CA VAL A 95 23.75 -6.66 -10.62
C VAL A 95 24.13 -7.78 -9.65
N PRO A 96 24.54 -8.95 -10.16
CA PRO A 96 24.75 -10.15 -9.33
C PRO A 96 25.73 -9.95 -8.18
N ALA A 97 26.77 -9.15 -8.37
CA ALA A 97 27.75 -8.91 -7.32
C ALA A 97 27.16 -8.16 -6.09
N HIS A 98 25.98 -7.50 -6.22
CA HIS A 98 25.44 -6.57 -5.22
C HIS A 98 23.96 -6.75 -4.91
N ASP A 99 23.30 -7.82 -5.42
CA ASP A 99 21.94 -8.25 -5.06
C ASP A 99 21.89 -9.77 -4.95
N GLU A 100 21.40 -10.31 -3.82
CA GLU A 100 21.37 -11.74 -3.54
C GLU A 100 20.49 -12.53 -4.54
N ARG A 101 19.38 -11.92 -5.00
CA ARG A 101 18.46 -12.57 -5.94
C ARG A 101 19.12 -12.67 -7.31
N ASP A 102 19.77 -11.60 -7.74
CA ASP A 102 20.51 -11.54 -9.00
C ASP A 102 21.73 -12.48 -8.95
N PHE A 103 22.38 -12.58 -7.80
CA PHE A 103 23.50 -13.50 -7.59
C PHE A 103 23.07 -14.95 -7.75
N ALA A 104 21.97 -15.35 -7.09
CA ALA A 104 21.41 -16.70 -7.20
C ALA A 104 20.99 -17.02 -8.65
N PHE A 105 20.39 -16.06 -9.33
CA PHE A 105 20.01 -16.18 -10.74
C PHE A 105 21.26 -16.34 -11.64
N ALA A 106 22.24 -15.46 -11.47
CA ALA A 106 23.49 -15.50 -12.24
C ALA A 106 24.24 -16.82 -12.07
N LYS A 107 24.31 -17.36 -10.86
CA LYS A 107 24.93 -18.67 -10.60
C LYS A 107 24.18 -19.80 -11.31
N LYS A 108 22.85 -19.77 -11.33
CA LYS A 108 22.03 -20.81 -11.96
C LYS A 108 22.15 -20.81 -13.49
N PHE A 109 22.22 -19.62 -14.10
CA PHE A 109 22.24 -19.47 -15.56
C PHE A 109 23.61 -19.11 -16.12
N ASP A 110 24.69 -19.29 -15.32
CA ASP A 110 26.08 -19.05 -15.69
C ASP A 110 26.33 -17.65 -16.27
N MET A 111 25.75 -16.62 -15.61
CA MET A 111 25.91 -15.23 -15.96
C MET A 111 27.18 -14.62 -15.33
N PRO A 112 27.81 -13.64 -15.96
CA PRO A 112 28.94 -12.94 -15.37
C PRO A 112 28.61 -12.22 -14.07
N ILE A 113 29.46 -12.32 -13.06
CA ILE A 113 29.35 -11.60 -11.77
C ILE A 113 30.51 -10.61 -11.71
N ILE A 114 30.21 -9.32 -11.81
CA ILE A 114 31.21 -8.25 -11.89
C ILE A 114 31.10 -7.39 -10.63
N PRO A 115 32.04 -7.48 -9.66
CA PRO A 115 32.03 -6.63 -8.48
C PRO A 115 32.41 -5.19 -8.86
N VAL A 116 31.55 -4.24 -8.44
CA VAL A 116 31.74 -2.80 -8.64
C VAL A 116 31.76 -2.00 -7.35
N ILE A 117 31.53 -2.66 -6.21
CA ILE A 117 31.71 -2.08 -4.88
C ILE A 117 32.71 -2.95 -4.11
N LYS A 118 33.76 -2.33 -3.62
CA LYS A 118 34.75 -2.95 -2.70
C LYS A 118 34.34 -2.61 -1.26
N PRO A 119 34.22 -3.58 -0.36
CA PRO A 119 34.03 -3.31 1.06
C PRO A 119 35.12 -2.39 1.63
N LEU A 120 34.81 -1.61 2.68
CA LEU A 120 35.78 -0.71 3.32
C LEU A 120 36.89 -1.49 4.03
N ASP A 121 36.53 -2.63 4.64
CA ASP A 121 37.39 -3.38 5.55
C ASP A 121 37.91 -4.70 4.96
N ALA A 122 37.70 -4.93 3.64
CA ALA A 122 38.12 -6.16 2.99
C ALA A 122 38.58 -5.92 1.55
N GLU A 123 39.43 -6.81 1.03
CA GLU A 123 39.73 -6.88 -0.39
C GLU A 123 38.63 -7.67 -1.14
N LEU A 124 38.47 -7.36 -2.43
CA LEU A 124 37.60 -8.15 -3.29
C LEU A 124 38.15 -9.57 -3.45
N PRO A 125 37.32 -10.60 -3.24
CA PRO A 125 37.73 -11.97 -3.51
C PRO A 125 37.95 -12.18 -5.02
N GLU A 126 38.82 -13.10 -5.39
CA GLU A 126 39.05 -13.48 -6.79
C GLU A 126 37.75 -14.06 -7.43
N VAL A 127 36.99 -14.80 -6.64
CA VAL A 127 35.69 -15.34 -7.02
C VAL A 127 34.68 -15.00 -5.90
N MET A 128 33.58 -14.36 -6.24
CA MET A 128 32.52 -14.07 -5.29
C MET A 128 31.71 -15.33 -4.96
N GLU A 129 31.56 -15.62 -3.68
CA GLU A 129 30.70 -16.72 -3.18
C GLU A 129 29.29 -16.25 -2.82
N GLU A 130 29.14 -14.97 -2.50
CA GLU A 130 27.90 -14.30 -2.14
C GLU A 130 27.87 -12.87 -2.65
N ALA A 131 26.68 -12.27 -2.71
CA ALA A 131 26.51 -10.87 -3.09
C ALA A 131 26.92 -9.94 -1.93
N PHE A 132 27.56 -8.82 -2.25
CA PHE A 132 27.89 -7.78 -1.28
C PHE A 132 26.98 -6.55 -1.50
N ALA A 133 26.03 -6.30 -0.61
CA ALA A 133 25.09 -5.18 -0.69
C ALA A 133 25.45 -4.00 0.25
N GLY A 134 26.59 -4.05 0.95
CA GLY A 134 27.02 -3.10 1.95
C GLY A 134 27.57 -1.78 1.40
N GLU A 135 27.99 -0.91 2.31
CA GLU A 135 28.73 0.32 2.02
C GLU A 135 30.18 0.00 1.61
N GLY A 136 30.75 0.81 0.72
CA GLY A 136 32.08 0.56 0.22
C GLY A 136 32.53 1.65 -0.75
N ILE A 137 33.60 1.33 -1.49
CA ILE A 137 34.17 2.18 -2.53
C ILE A 137 33.82 1.62 -3.89
N VAL A 138 33.38 2.47 -4.79
CA VAL A 138 33.11 2.13 -6.19
C VAL A 138 34.40 1.79 -6.90
N VAL A 139 34.44 0.64 -7.57
CA VAL A 139 35.55 0.12 -8.35
C VAL A 139 35.03 -0.43 -9.68
N ASN A 140 35.93 -0.73 -10.65
CA ASN A 140 35.55 -1.28 -11.96
C ASN A 140 34.46 -0.47 -12.70
N SER A 141 34.36 0.84 -12.42
CA SER A 141 33.27 1.72 -12.86
C SER A 141 33.81 3.01 -13.53
N ALA A 142 34.91 2.92 -14.23
CA ALA A 142 35.57 4.01 -14.98
C ALA A 142 35.67 5.30 -14.13
N GLU A 143 35.07 6.41 -14.58
CA GLU A 143 35.11 7.71 -13.92
C GLU A 143 34.43 7.75 -12.54
N TRP A 144 33.70 6.71 -12.15
CA TRP A 144 33.06 6.62 -10.84
C TRP A 144 33.92 5.94 -9.78
N ASN A 145 35.08 5.37 -10.20
CA ASN A 145 36.02 4.72 -9.30
C ASN A 145 36.46 5.68 -8.16
N GLY A 146 36.55 5.15 -6.98
CA GLY A 146 37.00 5.88 -5.79
C GLY A 146 35.91 6.66 -5.05
N MET A 147 34.69 6.79 -5.60
CA MET A 147 33.55 7.34 -4.85
C MET A 147 33.11 6.34 -3.79
N THR A 148 32.64 6.84 -2.66
CA THR A 148 31.85 6.03 -1.75
C THR A 148 30.49 5.70 -2.36
N VAL A 149 29.85 4.62 -1.91
CA VAL A 149 28.47 4.27 -2.36
C VAL A 149 27.50 5.44 -2.15
N THR A 150 27.60 6.12 -1.02
CA THR A 150 26.78 7.30 -0.69
C THR A 150 26.99 8.45 -1.68
N GLU A 151 28.26 8.77 -2.00
CA GLU A 151 28.58 9.82 -2.99
C GLU A 151 28.12 9.44 -4.39
N ALA A 152 28.31 8.17 -4.79
CA ALA A 152 27.90 7.68 -6.10
C ALA A 152 26.36 7.73 -6.25
N LYS A 153 25.60 7.26 -5.27
CA LYS A 153 24.13 7.39 -5.26
C LYS A 153 23.63 8.83 -5.38
N ALA A 154 24.38 9.79 -4.82
CA ALA A 154 24.03 11.20 -4.90
C ALA A 154 24.39 11.82 -6.26
N LYS A 155 25.53 11.47 -6.85
CA LYS A 155 26.09 12.11 -8.05
C LYS A 155 25.68 11.44 -9.36
N VAL A 156 25.67 10.10 -9.40
CA VAL A 156 25.42 9.34 -10.65
C VAL A 156 24.09 9.68 -11.32
N PRO A 157 22.96 9.88 -10.60
CA PRO A 157 21.70 10.26 -11.25
C PRO A 157 21.81 11.55 -12.08
N PHE A 158 22.57 12.53 -11.63
CA PHE A 158 22.80 13.80 -12.37
C PHE A 158 23.70 13.56 -13.59
N ILE A 159 24.75 12.72 -13.46
CA ILE A 159 25.59 12.35 -14.60
C ILE A 159 24.77 11.62 -15.67
N MET A 160 23.87 10.73 -15.25
CA MET A 160 22.98 10.02 -16.18
C MET A 160 22.01 10.95 -16.89
N GLU A 161 21.50 11.96 -16.18
CA GLU A 161 20.59 12.96 -16.75
C GLU A 161 21.31 13.86 -17.77
N GLU A 162 22.52 14.31 -17.46
CA GLU A 162 23.38 15.10 -18.36
C GLU A 162 23.73 14.33 -19.64
N LYS A 163 24.02 13.04 -19.52
CA LYS A 163 24.32 12.16 -20.67
C LYS A 163 23.08 11.64 -21.41
N GLY A 164 21.87 11.98 -20.96
CA GLY A 164 20.62 11.52 -21.56
C GLY A 164 20.32 10.03 -21.37
N TRP A 165 20.97 9.36 -20.41
CA TRP A 165 20.79 7.93 -20.12
C TRP A 165 19.65 7.64 -19.16
N GLY A 166 19.19 8.65 -18.43
CA GLY A 166 18.14 8.52 -17.45
C GLY A 166 17.78 9.86 -16.80
N LYS A 167 16.89 9.82 -15.82
CA LYS A 167 16.53 11.00 -15.03
C LYS A 167 16.32 10.60 -13.57
N LYS A 168 16.62 11.52 -12.67
CA LYS A 168 16.28 11.35 -11.25
C LYS A 168 14.75 11.35 -11.09
N THR A 169 14.23 10.33 -10.45
CA THR A 169 12.80 10.22 -10.13
C THR A 169 12.61 9.88 -8.66
N VAL A 170 11.47 10.24 -8.12
CA VAL A 170 11.06 9.85 -6.76
C VAL A 170 9.85 8.94 -6.90
N ASN A 171 10.01 7.68 -6.47
CA ASN A 171 8.91 6.74 -6.35
C ASN A 171 8.61 6.52 -4.88
N TYR A 172 7.34 6.65 -4.52
CA TYR A 172 6.92 6.39 -3.16
C TYR A 172 6.75 4.89 -2.93
N LYS A 173 7.24 4.41 -1.81
CA LYS A 173 7.10 3.00 -1.41
C LYS A 173 5.66 2.65 -1.00
N LEU A 174 4.90 3.65 -0.57
CA LEU A 174 3.49 3.51 -0.26
C LEU A 174 2.70 3.28 -1.55
N ARG A 175 1.86 2.23 -1.57
CA ARG A 175 0.95 1.97 -2.70
C ARG A 175 -0.14 3.02 -2.76
N ASP A 176 -0.60 3.33 -3.97
CA ASP A 176 -1.73 4.22 -4.17
C ASP A 176 -2.98 3.69 -3.47
N TRP A 177 -3.73 4.60 -2.88
CA TRP A 177 -5.03 4.25 -2.31
C TRP A 177 -6.04 4.02 -3.42
N VAL A 178 -6.50 2.78 -3.56
CA VAL A 178 -7.63 2.46 -4.45
C VAL A 178 -8.90 3.04 -3.84
N PHE A 179 -9.33 4.19 -4.35
CA PHE A 179 -10.42 5.00 -3.79
C PHE A 179 -11.80 4.62 -4.30
N SER A 180 -11.96 3.54 -4.99
CA SER A 180 -13.24 3.09 -5.56
C SER A 180 -13.61 1.68 -5.12
N ARG A 181 -14.91 1.45 -4.90
CA ARG A 181 -15.50 0.16 -4.56
C ARG A 181 -16.71 -0.11 -5.44
N GLN A 182 -16.81 -1.33 -5.93
CA GLN A 182 -17.94 -1.86 -6.70
C GLN A 182 -19.03 -2.35 -5.73
N ARG A 183 -19.54 -1.42 -4.90
CA ARG A 183 -20.52 -1.70 -3.87
C ARG A 183 -21.58 -0.60 -3.84
N TYR A 184 -22.80 -0.97 -3.43
CA TYR A 184 -23.87 -0.01 -3.22
C TYR A 184 -23.57 0.90 -2.01
N TRP A 185 -23.22 0.30 -0.87
CA TRP A 185 -22.95 1.05 0.37
C TRP A 185 -21.59 1.75 0.32
N GLY A 186 -21.63 3.04 0.30
CA GLY A 186 -20.52 3.97 0.29
C GLY A 186 -20.97 5.33 -0.23
N GLU A 187 -20.19 6.37 -0.02
CA GLU A 187 -20.45 7.69 -0.57
C GLU A 187 -20.27 7.66 -2.09
N PRO A 188 -21.26 8.11 -2.89
CA PRO A 188 -21.10 8.25 -4.33
C PRO A 188 -19.96 9.20 -4.68
N ILE A 189 -19.17 8.84 -5.67
CA ILE A 189 -18.09 9.68 -6.18
C ILE A 189 -18.70 10.74 -7.10
N PRO A 190 -18.57 12.05 -6.85
CA PRO A 190 -19.26 13.11 -7.56
C PRO A 190 -18.60 13.41 -8.92
N ILE A 191 -18.51 12.40 -9.77
CA ILE A 191 -17.94 12.47 -11.13
C ILE A 191 -18.98 12.01 -12.16
N VAL A 192 -18.98 12.67 -13.31
CA VAL A 192 -19.74 12.28 -14.50
C VAL A 192 -18.77 11.99 -15.65
N HIS A 193 -18.94 10.87 -16.31
CA HIS A 193 -18.15 10.46 -17.47
C HIS A 193 -18.86 10.87 -18.75
N CYS A 194 -18.23 11.74 -19.52
CA CYS A 194 -18.73 12.25 -20.80
C CYS A 194 -17.79 11.84 -21.94
N GLU A 195 -18.31 11.34 -23.04
CA GLU A 195 -17.52 10.93 -24.21
C GLU A 195 -16.71 12.10 -24.81
N HIS A 196 -17.21 13.33 -24.70
CA HIS A 196 -16.53 14.52 -25.24
C HIS A 196 -15.61 15.22 -24.25
N CYS A 197 -15.97 15.24 -22.96
CA CYS A 197 -15.28 16.03 -21.93
C CYS A 197 -14.43 15.18 -20.98
N GLY A 198 -14.52 13.85 -21.06
CA GLY A 198 -13.88 12.93 -20.09
C GLY A 198 -14.58 12.95 -18.73
N ALA A 199 -13.81 12.82 -17.67
CA ALA A 199 -14.30 12.91 -16.29
C ALA A 199 -14.58 14.38 -15.93
N VAL A 200 -15.80 14.67 -15.49
CA VAL A 200 -16.27 16.00 -15.12
C VAL A 200 -16.84 15.98 -13.72
N ALA A 201 -16.44 16.90 -12.86
CA ALA A 201 -16.98 17.01 -11.52
C ALA A 201 -18.47 17.42 -11.55
N VAL A 202 -19.26 16.85 -10.65
CA VAL A 202 -20.63 17.29 -10.40
C VAL A 202 -20.59 18.71 -9.80
N PRO A 203 -21.38 19.67 -10.27
CA PRO A 203 -21.42 21.04 -9.72
C PRO A 203 -21.82 21.04 -8.23
N GLU A 204 -21.31 22.02 -7.50
CA GLU A 204 -21.54 22.14 -6.04
C GLU A 204 -23.01 22.27 -5.67
N ASP A 205 -23.81 22.96 -6.48
CA ASP A 205 -25.26 23.13 -6.32
C ASP A 205 -26.05 21.83 -6.51
N GLN A 206 -25.43 20.79 -7.05
CA GLN A 206 -26.00 19.45 -7.23
C GLN A 206 -25.49 18.43 -6.21
N LEU A 207 -24.72 18.87 -5.22
CA LEU A 207 -24.22 18.02 -4.13
C LEU A 207 -25.20 18.06 -2.93
N PRO A 208 -25.28 16.97 -2.17
CA PRO A 208 -24.61 15.68 -2.35
C PRO A 208 -25.25 14.81 -3.44
N VAL A 209 -24.45 13.98 -4.11
CA VAL A 209 -24.98 12.89 -4.93
C VAL A 209 -25.49 11.81 -4.00
N LEU A 210 -26.82 11.55 -4.05
CA LEU A 210 -27.47 10.55 -3.19
C LEU A 210 -27.51 9.17 -3.87
N LEU A 211 -27.44 8.13 -3.05
CA LEU A 211 -27.71 6.76 -3.48
C LEU A 211 -29.19 6.63 -3.86
N PRO A 212 -29.53 5.92 -4.96
CA PRO A 212 -30.93 5.65 -5.31
C PRO A 212 -31.52 4.60 -4.36
N GLU A 213 -32.81 4.68 -4.07
CA GLU A 213 -33.51 3.62 -3.37
C GLU A 213 -33.63 2.39 -4.29
N VAL A 214 -33.28 1.21 -3.76
CA VAL A 214 -33.27 -0.04 -4.51
C VAL A 214 -33.82 -1.20 -3.69
N GLU A 215 -34.50 -2.13 -4.34
CA GLU A 215 -35.00 -3.34 -3.69
C GLU A 215 -33.88 -4.35 -3.39
N SER A 216 -32.81 -4.33 -4.18
CA SER A 216 -31.66 -5.22 -4.03
C SER A 216 -30.35 -4.52 -4.41
N TYR A 217 -29.30 -4.76 -3.63
CA TYR A 217 -27.95 -4.26 -3.86
C TYR A 217 -26.91 -5.40 -3.84
N LYS A 218 -27.31 -6.59 -4.29
CA LYS A 218 -26.42 -7.74 -4.38
C LYS A 218 -25.27 -7.45 -5.37
N PRO A 219 -24.06 -7.97 -5.11
CA PRO A 219 -22.98 -7.91 -6.07
C PRO A 219 -23.40 -8.51 -7.42
N THR A 220 -22.84 -7.97 -8.49
CA THR A 220 -23.07 -8.49 -9.85
C THR A 220 -22.10 -9.64 -10.16
N ASP A 221 -22.49 -10.55 -11.03
CA ASP A 221 -21.62 -11.64 -11.50
C ASP A 221 -20.49 -11.15 -12.41
N THR A 222 -20.60 -9.91 -12.93
CA THR A 222 -19.59 -9.28 -13.80
C THR A 222 -18.50 -8.53 -13.02
N GLY A 223 -18.68 -8.37 -11.70
CA GLY A 223 -17.77 -7.55 -10.86
C GLY A 223 -18.01 -6.04 -10.97
N GLU A 224 -18.99 -5.60 -11.73
CA GLU A 224 -19.41 -4.19 -11.78
C GLU A 224 -20.17 -3.79 -10.51
N SER A 225 -20.24 -2.49 -10.24
CA SER A 225 -21.05 -1.97 -9.16
C SER A 225 -22.55 -2.27 -9.37
N PRO A 226 -23.31 -2.62 -8.32
CA PRO A 226 -24.77 -2.73 -8.43
C PRO A 226 -25.44 -1.45 -8.96
N LEU A 227 -24.84 -0.29 -8.74
CA LEU A 227 -25.31 1.01 -9.25
C LEU A 227 -25.24 1.07 -10.80
N ALA A 228 -24.34 0.34 -11.44
CA ALA A 228 -24.19 0.35 -12.89
C ALA A 228 -25.43 -0.15 -13.66
N HIS A 229 -26.30 -0.91 -12.99
CA HIS A 229 -27.53 -1.47 -13.57
C HIS A 229 -28.78 -0.63 -13.29
N ILE A 230 -28.64 0.55 -12.70
CA ILE A 230 -29.76 1.46 -12.40
C ILE A 230 -29.75 2.59 -13.41
N ASP A 231 -30.31 2.33 -14.59
CA ASP A 231 -30.27 3.24 -15.74
C ASP A 231 -30.78 4.65 -15.41
N GLU A 232 -31.83 4.78 -14.62
CA GLU A 232 -32.40 6.07 -14.21
C GLU A 232 -31.45 6.91 -13.36
N TRP A 233 -30.57 6.26 -12.61
CA TRP A 233 -29.57 6.93 -11.79
C TRP A 233 -28.25 7.16 -12.54
N VAL A 234 -27.81 6.18 -13.34
CA VAL A 234 -26.54 6.24 -14.09
C VAL A 234 -26.57 7.29 -15.18
N ASN A 235 -27.65 7.31 -15.98
CA ASN A 235 -27.73 8.20 -17.12
C ASN A 235 -28.03 9.64 -16.68
N THR A 236 -27.21 10.57 -17.16
CA THR A 236 -27.31 11.99 -16.82
C THR A 236 -26.84 12.86 -17.98
N THR A 237 -26.77 14.15 -17.78
CA THR A 237 -26.20 15.10 -18.74
C THR A 237 -24.86 15.62 -18.23
N CYS A 238 -23.92 15.83 -19.16
CA CYS A 238 -22.63 16.39 -18.83
C CYS A 238 -22.79 17.85 -18.34
N PRO A 239 -22.32 18.21 -17.12
CA PRO A 239 -22.43 19.58 -16.61
C PRO A 239 -21.67 20.61 -17.46
N LYS A 240 -20.65 20.15 -18.22
CA LYS A 240 -19.79 21.04 -19.01
C LYS A 240 -20.31 21.31 -20.41
N CYS A 241 -20.84 20.30 -21.12
CA CYS A 241 -21.25 20.44 -22.53
C CYS A 241 -22.73 20.10 -22.80
N GLY A 242 -23.48 19.61 -21.80
CA GLY A 242 -24.90 19.25 -21.96
C GLY A 242 -25.17 17.94 -22.72
N ALA A 243 -24.12 17.26 -23.21
CA ALA A 243 -24.28 15.98 -23.91
C ALA A 243 -24.70 14.84 -22.95
N PRO A 244 -25.30 13.74 -23.44
CA PRO A 244 -25.53 12.55 -22.65
C PRO A 244 -24.25 12.06 -21.98
N ALA A 245 -24.35 11.66 -20.73
CA ALA A 245 -23.20 11.24 -19.91
C ALA A 245 -23.64 10.22 -18.86
N LYS A 246 -22.68 9.60 -18.18
CA LYS A 246 -22.93 8.61 -17.13
C LYS A 246 -22.31 9.02 -15.82
N ARG A 247 -23.03 8.84 -14.72
CA ARG A 247 -22.46 9.00 -13.37
C ARG A 247 -21.41 7.92 -13.10
N GLU A 248 -20.42 8.26 -12.26
CA GLU A 248 -19.54 7.25 -11.69
C GLU A 248 -20.37 6.28 -10.85
N THR A 249 -20.23 4.97 -11.09
CA THR A 249 -21.01 3.93 -10.42
C THR A 249 -20.29 3.28 -9.25
N ASN A 250 -19.00 3.52 -9.10
CA ASN A 250 -18.27 3.13 -7.91
C ASN A 250 -18.58 4.06 -6.74
N THR A 251 -18.48 3.53 -5.53
CA THR A 251 -18.60 4.31 -4.30
C THR A 251 -17.23 4.46 -3.63
N MET A 252 -17.10 5.44 -2.74
CA MET A 252 -15.92 5.61 -1.91
C MET A 252 -15.78 4.46 -0.92
N PRO A 253 -14.55 4.07 -0.53
CA PRO A 253 -14.35 3.09 0.53
C PRO A 253 -14.81 3.64 1.89
N GLN A 254 -15.18 2.77 2.81
CA GLN A 254 -15.60 3.16 4.18
C GLN A 254 -14.58 4.07 4.91
N TRP A 255 -13.30 3.93 4.58
CA TRP A 255 -12.23 4.78 5.14
C TRP A 255 -12.28 6.23 4.65
N ALA A 256 -12.98 6.53 3.56
CA ALA A 256 -13.17 7.90 3.08
C ALA A 256 -14.02 8.70 4.08
N GLY A 257 -15.22 8.20 4.41
CA GLY A 257 -16.10 8.85 5.39
C GLY A 257 -15.49 8.92 6.78
N SER A 258 -14.86 7.83 7.25
CA SER A 258 -14.24 7.81 8.58
C SER A 258 -12.96 8.65 8.69
N SER A 259 -12.38 9.10 7.57
CA SER A 259 -11.13 9.87 7.57
C SER A 259 -11.27 11.31 8.05
N TRP A 260 -12.48 11.84 8.14
CA TRP A 260 -12.72 13.25 8.47
C TRP A 260 -13.86 13.49 9.47
N TYR A 261 -14.52 12.44 10.00
CA TYR A 261 -15.68 12.56 10.88
C TYR A 261 -15.41 13.45 12.10
N PHE A 262 -14.21 13.38 12.67
CA PHE A 262 -13.81 14.16 13.85
C PHE A 262 -13.75 15.66 13.55
N LEU A 263 -13.47 16.06 12.32
CA LEU A 263 -13.54 17.47 11.89
C LEU A 263 -15.01 17.93 11.83
N ARG A 264 -15.90 17.10 11.32
CA ARG A 264 -17.33 17.41 11.22
C ARG A 264 -18.00 17.49 12.59
N TYR A 265 -17.57 16.72 13.57
CA TYR A 265 -18.09 16.76 14.94
C TYR A 265 -17.94 18.14 15.59
N VAL A 266 -16.91 18.88 15.22
CA VAL A 266 -16.63 20.22 15.76
C VAL A 266 -17.74 21.23 15.41
N ASP A 267 -18.37 21.08 14.23
CA ASP A 267 -19.35 22.03 13.71
C ASP A 267 -20.43 21.32 12.85
N ASN A 268 -21.12 20.34 13.46
CA ASN A 268 -22.00 19.40 12.76
C ASN A 268 -23.28 20.00 12.19
N HIS A 269 -23.65 21.23 12.60
CA HIS A 269 -24.82 21.94 12.09
C HIS A 269 -24.49 22.94 10.98
N ASN A 270 -23.21 23.11 10.63
CA ASN A 270 -22.78 24.00 9.56
C ASN A 270 -23.12 23.39 8.18
N ASN A 271 -23.98 24.05 7.42
CA ASN A 271 -24.40 23.60 6.10
C ASN A 271 -23.63 24.25 4.95
N ASN A 272 -22.70 25.17 5.25
CA ASN A 272 -21.99 25.97 4.24
C ASN A 272 -20.58 25.44 3.98
N GLU A 273 -19.96 24.81 4.97
CA GLU A 273 -18.58 24.32 4.90
C GLU A 273 -18.39 23.09 5.78
N LEU A 274 -17.28 22.39 5.64
CA LEU A 274 -16.91 21.19 6.41
C LEU A 274 -17.01 21.44 7.93
N ALA A 275 -16.42 22.54 8.40
CA ALA A 275 -16.53 23.10 9.73
C ALA A 275 -15.93 24.52 9.68
N SER A 276 -16.45 25.46 10.48
CA SER A 276 -15.90 26.82 10.49
C SER A 276 -14.46 26.84 10.99
N MET A 277 -13.65 27.69 10.39
CA MET A 277 -12.24 27.83 10.76
C MET A 277 -12.05 28.20 12.23
N ASP A 278 -12.97 28.98 12.79
CA ASP A 278 -12.91 29.39 14.21
C ASP A 278 -13.22 28.20 15.14
N ALA A 279 -14.17 27.34 14.77
CA ALA A 279 -14.46 26.13 15.54
C ALA A 279 -13.28 25.15 15.46
N LEU A 280 -12.69 24.96 14.28
CA LEU A 280 -11.52 24.12 14.09
C LEU A 280 -10.31 24.59 14.90
N LYS A 281 -9.99 25.89 14.89
CA LYS A 281 -8.91 26.46 15.71
C LYS A 281 -9.12 26.30 17.21
N LYS A 282 -10.38 26.23 17.65
CA LYS A 282 -10.73 26.12 19.06
C LYS A 282 -10.73 24.68 19.58
N TRP A 283 -11.18 23.71 18.76
CA TRP A 283 -11.49 22.36 19.20
C TRP A 283 -10.62 21.27 18.60
N ALA A 284 -9.81 21.58 17.61
CA ALA A 284 -8.93 20.66 16.92
C ALA A 284 -7.47 21.20 16.85
N PRO A 285 -6.46 20.33 16.63
CA PRO A 285 -6.55 18.88 16.42
C PRO A 285 -7.06 18.13 17.67
N VAL A 286 -7.43 16.86 17.53
CA VAL A 286 -7.91 16.04 18.64
C VAL A 286 -6.78 15.80 19.66
N ASP A 287 -7.03 16.08 20.94
CA ASP A 287 -5.98 16.02 21.99
C ASP A 287 -5.53 14.59 22.28
N LEU A 288 -6.47 13.65 22.37
CA LEU A 288 -6.19 12.24 22.64
C LEU A 288 -7.05 11.35 21.74
N TYR A 289 -6.41 10.51 20.95
CA TYR A 289 -7.07 9.55 20.07
C TYR A 289 -6.80 8.12 20.52
N VAL A 290 -7.86 7.39 20.86
CA VAL A 290 -7.75 6.02 21.40
C VAL A 290 -8.24 5.04 20.36
N GLY A 291 -7.43 4.00 20.08
CA GLY A 291 -7.81 2.97 19.13
C GLY A 291 -6.77 1.87 18.99
N GLY A 292 -7.17 0.74 18.39
CA GLY A 292 -6.30 -0.41 18.19
C GLY A 292 -5.15 -0.12 17.25
N ILE A 293 -4.03 -0.79 17.49
CA ILE A 293 -2.79 -0.63 16.71
C ILE A 293 -2.97 -1.02 15.23
N GLU A 294 -3.93 -1.89 14.91
CA GLU A 294 -4.26 -2.30 13.54
C GLU A 294 -4.67 -1.12 12.65
N HIS A 295 -5.17 -0.04 13.24
CA HIS A 295 -5.56 1.16 12.52
C HIS A 295 -4.38 2.02 12.05
N ALA A 296 -3.14 1.71 12.46
CA ALA A 296 -1.94 2.43 12.03
C ALA A 296 -1.78 2.42 10.49
N VAL A 297 -2.14 1.30 9.84
CA VAL A 297 -2.11 1.13 8.36
C VAL A 297 -3.50 1.19 7.72
N LEU A 298 -4.55 1.52 8.48
CA LEU A 298 -5.93 1.63 8.05
C LEU A 298 -6.44 3.06 8.31
N HIS A 299 -7.36 3.22 9.25
CA HIS A 299 -8.01 4.50 9.54
C HIS A 299 -7.03 5.65 9.81
N LEU A 300 -6.00 5.44 10.62
CA LEU A 300 -5.04 6.51 10.98
C LEU A 300 -4.24 7.00 9.77
N LEU A 301 -3.85 6.08 8.87
CA LEU A 301 -3.15 6.44 7.64
C LEU A 301 -4.02 7.36 6.77
N TYR A 302 -5.28 6.99 6.57
CA TYR A 302 -6.20 7.74 5.73
C TYR A 302 -6.64 9.06 6.38
N ALA A 303 -6.89 9.08 7.70
CA ALA A 303 -7.21 10.30 8.43
C ALA A 303 -6.08 11.33 8.34
N ARG A 304 -4.82 10.92 8.46
CA ARG A 304 -3.65 11.79 8.28
C ARG A 304 -3.53 12.27 6.84
N PHE A 305 -3.72 11.40 5.86
CA PHE A 305 -3.69 11.78 4.45
C PHE A 305 -4.76 12.86 4.13
N TYR A 306 -6.00 12.64 4.59
CA TYR A 306 -7.08 13.60 4.42
C TYR A 306 -6.79 14.93 5.09
N THR A 307 -6.29 14.92 6.32
CA THR A 307 -5.95 16.14 7.05
C THR A 307 -4.85 16.92 6.35
N LYS A 308 -3.80 16.26 5.86
CA LYS A 308 -2.73 16.92 5.10
C LYS A 308 -3.24 17.54 3.80
N PHE A 309 -4.07 16.82 3.06
CA PHE A 309 -4.73 17.35 1.86
C PHE A 309 -5.61 18.57 2.18
N LEU A 310 -6.45 18.49 3.22
CA LEU A 310 -7.29 19.61 3.64
C LEU A 310 -6.49 20.81 4.13
N TYR A 311 -5.34 20.58 4.75
CA TYR A 311 -4.39 21.63 5.12
C TYR A 311 -3.77 22.30 3.90
N ASP A 312 -3.33 21.54 2.91
CA ASP A 312 -2.73 22.03 1.67
C ASP A 312 -3.69 22.96 0.89
N ILE A 313 -5.00 22.64 0.90
CA ILE A 313 -6.03 23.47 0.27
C ILE A 313 -6.60 24.57 1.20
N GLY A 314 -6.10 24.69 2.45
CA GLY A 314 -6.52 25.70 3.41
C GLY A 314 -7.86 25.46 4.10
N ALA A 315 -8.42 24.24 4.02
CA ALA A 315 -9.69 23.88 4.64
C ALA A 315 -9.59 23.60 6.14
N VAL A 316 -8.40 23.27 6.65
CA VAL A 316 -8.11 23.11 8.08
C VAL A 316 -6.82 23.85 8.47
N PRO A 317 -6.66 24.30 9.74
CA PRO A 317 -5.50 25.10 10.16
C PRO A 317 -4.30 24.28 10.67
N PHE A 318 -4.32 22.96 10.56
CA PHE A 318 -3.29 22.04 11.05
C PHE A 318 -3.06 20.91 10.06
N ASP A 319 -1.87 20.35 10.05
CA ASP A 319 -1.43 19.27 9.14
C ASP A 319 -1.43 17.86 9.77
N GLU A 320 -1.69 17.75 11.08
CA GLU A 320 -1.84 16.49 11.80
C GLU A 320 -3.16 16.45 12.58
N PRO A 321 -3.96 15.36 12.46
CA PRO A 321 -5.30 15.31 13.04
C PRO A 321 -5.32 15.05 14.55
N PHE A 322 -4.30 14.38 15.09
CA PHE A 322 -4.25 13.89 16.46
C PHE A 322 -2.96 14.32 17.16
N THR A 323 -3.08 14.92 18.36
CA THR A 323 -1.92 15.36 19.15
C THR A 323 -1.27 14.19 19.87
N LYS A 324 -2.07 13.25 20.38
CA LYS A 324 -1.60 12.05 21.08
C LYS A 324 -2.41 10.84 20.65
N LEU A 325 -1.72 9.79 20.24
CA LEU A 325 -2.30 8.47 19.99
C LEU A 325 -2.10 7.59 21.23
N PHE A 326 -3.16 6.91 21.64
CA PHE A 326 -3.12 5.89 22.66
C PHE A 326 -3.66 4.58 22.09
N ASN A 327 -2.78 3.61 21.92
CA ASN A 327 -3.18 2.26 21.50
C ASN A 327 -3.40 1.41 22.75
N GLN A 328 -4.61 0.85 22.88
CA GLN A 328 -4.87 -0.15 23.91
C GLN A 328 -4.23 -1.49 23.52
N GLY A 329 -3.90 -2.28 24.55
CA GLY A 329 -3.48 -3.66 24.40
C GLY A 329 -4.62 -4.56 23.90
N MET A 330 -4.31 -5.76 23.53
CA MET A 330 -5.26 -6.75 23.04
C MET A 330 -5.72 -7.66 24.17
N ILE A 331 -7.04 -7.87 24.27
CA ILE A 331 -7.60 -8.92 25.12
C ILE A 331 -7.57 -10.22 24.34
N THR A 332 -6.77 -11.16 24.80
CA THR A 332 -6.64 -12.51 24.26
C THR A 332 -7.51 -13.51 25.03
N LYS A 333 -7.66 -14.72 24.53
CA LYS A 333 -8.25 -15.83 25.29
C LYS A 333 -7.46 -17.10 25.01
N ASN A 334 -7.01 -17.76 26.09
CA ASN A 334 -6.14 -18.92 26.03
C ASN A 334 -4.80 -18.61 25.30
N GLY A 335 -4.23 -17.43 25.54
CA GLY A 335 -2.97 -17.00 24.95
C GLY A 335 -3.04 -16.63 23.46
N GLY A 336 -4.22 -16.56 22.86
CA GLY A 336 -4.41 -16.25 21.44
C GLY A 336 -5.43 -15.16 21.16
N LYS A 337 -5.27 -14.48 20.02
CA LYS A 337 -6.26 -13.50 19.55
C LYS A 337 -7.64 -14.14 19.42
N MET A 338 -8.67 -13.48 19.95
CA MET A 338 -10.04 -13.94 19.77
C MET A 338 -10.47 -13.94 18.31
N SER A 339 -11.03 -15.05 17.85
CA SER A 339 -11.53 -15.20 16.48
C SER A 339 -12.74 -16.14 16.42
N LYS A 340 -13.74 -15.76 15.62
CA LYS A 340 -14.91 -16.64 15.37
C LYS A 340 -14.54 -17.97 14.77
N SER A 341 -13.50 -18.02 13.93
CA SER A 341 -13.02 -19.25 13.29
C SER A 341 -12.34 -20.20 14.28
N ILE A 342 -11.76 -19.69 15.36
CA ILE A 342 -11.12 -20.48 16.43
C ILE A 342 -12.12 -20.85 17.53
N GLY A 343 -13.24 -20.13 17.62
CA GLY A 343 -14.28 -20.37 18.63
C GLY A 343 -13.93 -19.90 20.05
N ASN A 344 -12.91 -19.03 20.19
CA ASN A 344 -12.44 -18.50 21.48
C ASN A 344 -12.98 -17.07 21.77
N VAL A 345 -14.06 -16.66 21.11
CA VAL A 345 -14.66 -15.31 21.31
C VAL A 345 -15.44 -15.29 22.61
N VAL A 346 -15.29 -14.19 23.35
CA VAL A 346 -16.14 -13.84 24.50
C VAL A 346 -17.16 -12.81 24.04
N SER A 347 -18.45 -13.15 24.16
CA SER A 347 -19.55 -12.22 23.80
C SER A 347 -19.87 -11.27 24.94
N PRO A 348 -19.79 -9.96 24.74
CA PRO A 348 -20.25 -8.99 25.73
C PRO A 348 -21.73 -9.18 26.11
N ASP A 349 -22.60 -9.56 25.16
CA ASP A 349 -24.03 -9.72 25.39
C ASP A 349 -24.34 -10.80 26.44
N GLU A 350 -23.67 -11.96 26.34
CA GLU A 350 -23.79 -13.06 27.30
C GLU A 350 -23.33 -12.65 28.70
N LEU A 351 -22.27 -11.84 28.77
CA LEU A 351 -21.72 -11.35 30.04
C LEU A 351 -22.63 -10.29 30.65
N VAL A 352 -23.17 -9.39 29.84
CA VAL A 352 -24.12 -8.38 30.29
C VAL A 352 -25.40 -9.02 30.80
N GLU A 353 -25.95 -10.04 30.13
CA GLU A 353 -27.11 -10.79 30.56
C GLU A 353 -26.88 -11.48 31.93
N LYS A 354 -25.70 -12.09 32.10
CA LYS A 354 -25.36 -12.84 33.32
C LYS A 354 -24.94 -11.98 34.49
N TYR A 355 -24.13 -10.94 34.27
CA TYR A 355 -23.47 -10.18 35.32
C TYR A 355 -23.88 -8.70 35.41
N GLY A 356 -24.57 -8.20 34.41
CA GLY A 356 -24.86 -6.78 34.23
C GLY A 356 -23.70 -5.99 33.57
N CYS A 357 -24.06 -4.91 32.91
CA CYS A 357 -23.13 -4.05 32.18
C CYS A 357 -22.03 -3.45 33.07
N ASP A 358 -22.41 -3.03 34.31
CA ASP A 358 -21.44 -2.40 35.22
C ASP A 358 -20.33 -3.36 35.66
N SER A 359 -20.67 -4.65 35.84
CA SER A 359 -19.68 -5.68 36.17
C SER A 359 -18.70 -5.90 35.04
N LEU A 360 -19.18 -5.98 33.82
CA LEU A 360 -18.32 -6.13 32.63
C LEU A 360 -17.39 -4.94 32.48
N ARG A 361 -17.93 -3.72 32.44
CA ARG A 361 -17.14 -2.49 32.29
C ARG A 361 -16.11 -2.32 33.40
N MET A 362 -16.48 -2.61 34.64
CA MET A 362 -15.52 -2.52 35.76
C MET A 362 -14.45 -3.60 35.66
N TYR A 363 -14.79 -4.79 35.18
CA TYR A 363 -13.81 -5.85 35.00
C TYR A 363 -12.81 -5.52 33.89
N GLU A 364 -13.25 -5.02 32.75
CA GLU A 364 -12.38 -4.59 31.65
C GLU A 364 -11.36 -3.52 32.10
N LEU A 365 -11.77 -2.59 32.96
CA LEU A 365 -10.87 -1.57 33.50
C LEU A 365 -9.94 -2.11 34.62
N PHE A 366 -10.31 -3.21 35.25
CA PHE A 366 -9.57 -3.79 36.39
C PHE A 366 -8.54 -4.85 35.95
N VAL A 367 -8.77 -5.51 34.80
CA VAL A 367 -8.01 -6.69 34.38
C VAL A 367 -6.52 -6.41 34.17
N GLY A 368 -6.15 -5.18 33.81
CA GLY A 368 -4.76 -4.77 33.63
C GLY A 368 -4.60 -3.32 33.15
N PRO A 369 -3.37 -2.83 33.03
CA PRO A 369 -3.11 -1.54 32.40
C PRO A 369 -3.66 -1.55 30.96
N PRO A 370 -4.39 -0.51 30.53
CA PRO A 370 -5.09 -0.52 29.25
C PRO A 370 -4.15 -0.57 28.03
N GLU A 371 -2.87 -0.23 28.17
CA GLU A 371 -1.84 -0.29 27.13
C GLU A 371 -1.18 -1.67 26.99
N LEU A 372 -1.44 -2.61 27.91
CA LEU A 372 -0.85 -3.94 27.88
C LEU A 372 -1.85 -4.99 27.44
N ASP A 373 -1.34 -6.00 26.74
CA ASP A 373 -2.14 -7.19 26.42
C ASP A 373 -2.48 -7.95 27.69
N CYS A 374 -3.69 -8.51 27.77
CA CYS A 374 -4.10 -9.37 28.87
C CYS A 374 -4.89 -10.57 28.36
N ASP A 375 -4.84 -11.69 29.08
CA ASP A 375 -5.65 -12.86 28.77
C ASP A 375 -6.97 -12.81 29.54
N TRP A 376 -8.08 -13.06 28.85
CA TRP A 376 -9.41 -13.06 29.44
C TRP A 376 -9.57 -14.24 30.39
N ASP A 377 -9.92 -13.96 31.65
CA ASP A 377 -10.25 -14.94 32.68
C ASP A 377 -11.76 -14.89 32.98
N ASP A 378 -12.46 -15.97 32.63
CA ASP A 378 -13.92 -16.07 32.85
C ASP A 378 -14.30 -16.02 34.33
N SER A 379 -13.36 -16.33 35.27
CA SER A 379 -13.59 -16.30 36.71
C SER A 379 -13.40 -14.90 37.33
N GLY A 380 -12.64 -14.03 36.68
CA GLY A 380 -12.29 -12.72 37.23
C GLY A 380 -13.50 -11.80 37.40
N ILE A 381 -14.46 -11.85 36.46
CA ILE A 381 -15.69 -11.04 36.52
C ILE A 381 -16.58 -11.38 37.71
N ASP A 382 -16.57 -12.63 38.22
CA ASP A 382 -17.30 -13.04 39.42
C ASP A 382 -16.89 -12.23 40.65
N GLY A 383 -15.60 -11.89 40.78
CA GLY A 383 -15.07 -11.07 41.86
C GLY A 383 -15.66 -9.66 41.85
N VAL A 384 -15.69 -9.05 40.68
CA VAL A 384 -16.26 -7.71 40.45
C VAL A 384 -17.75 -7.70 40.72
N PHE A 385 -18.50 -8.68 40.20
CA PHE A 385 -19.94 -8.81 40.43
C PHE A 385 -20.29 -8.93 41.94
N ARG A 386 -19.56 -9.77 42.67
CA ARG A 386 -19.75 -9.88 44.13
C ARG A 386 -19.42 -8.58 44.87
N PHE A 387 -18.40 -7.85 44.41
CA PHE A 387 -18.03 -6.55 44.98
C PHE A 387 -19.16 -5.54 44.78
N LEU A 388 -19.67 -5.37 43.57
CA LEU A 388 -20.78 -4.46 43.27
C LEU A 388 -22.07 -4.80 44.07
N ASN A 389 -22.41 -6.09 44.20
CA ASN A 389 -23.56 -6.52 45.03
C ASN A 389 -23.36 -6.20 46.50
N ARG A 390 -22.12 -6.24 47.03
CA ARG A 390 -21.83 -5.80 48.39
C ARG A 390 -21.98 -4.29 48.57
N VAL A 391 -21.47 -3.52 47.63
CA VAL A 391 -21.62 -2.05 47.63
C VAL A 391 -23.10 -1.68 47.63
N TRP A 392 -23.90 -2.29 46.74
CA TRP A 392 -25.34 -2.06 46.65
C TRP A 392 -26.08 -2.32 47.95
N LYS A 393 -25.68 -3.35 48.70
CA LYS A 393 -26.30 -3.69 49.99
C LYS A 393 -25.87 -2.78 51.13
N MET A 394 -24.82 -2.00 50.97
CA MET A 394 -24.32 -1.04 51.96
C MET A 394 -25.04 0.32 51.89
N VAL A 395 -25.59 0.62 50.72
CA VAL A 395 -26.36 1.84 50.43
C VAL A 395 -27.85 1.57 50.72
#